data_218fd70b63907a812d7be52c891140ae
#
_entry.id   218fd70b63907a812d7be52c891140ae
#
_cell.length_a   1.000
_cell.length_b   1.000
_cell.length_c   1.000
_cell.angle_alpha   90.00
_cell.angle_beta   90.00
_cell.angle_gamma   90.00
#
_symmetry.space_group_name_H-M   'P 1'
#
loop_
_entity.id
_entity.type
_entity.pdbx_description
1 polymer ?
#
loop_
_entity_poly.entity_id
_entity_poly.type
_entity_poly.pdbx_seq_one_letter_code
_entity_poly.pdbx_strand_id
1 'polypeptide(L)'
;MKILLAEDEQQLSRVLETAMTHEGYQVDTAFDGQEAVDLAKENAYDLMILDIMMPVKTGIEALKEIRQTGNTTHVIMLTAMSEVDDKVTGLDAGADDYLTKPFSLKELLARLRSMSRRVATFTPNLLQIGQTSLNVGEHELISSNSIRLAGKESKMMEFLMLNAQKSLSTQEIFRHVWSKDEDEDLDEGFVWIYISYLRQKLKAIHADLAIL
;
A
#
# COMPACT_ATOMS: atom_id res chain seq x y z
N MET A 1 1.12 6.64 10.12
CA MET A 1 0.22 5.84 9.28
C MET A 1 0.25 6.41 7.88
N LYS A 2 0.51 5.55 6.88
CA LYS A 2 0.53 5.93 5.46
C LYS A 2 -0.82 5.56 4.82
N ILE A 3 -1.48 6.51 4.17
CA ILE A 3 -2.83 6.38 3.62
C ILE A 3 -2.76 6.59 2.11
N LEU A 4 -3.44 5.74 1.34
CA LEU A 4 -3.76 6.00 -0.06
C LEU A 4 -5.18 6.61 -0.13
N LEU A 5 -5.29 7.79 -0.70
CA LEU A 5 -6.56 8.47 -0.99
C LEU A 5 -6.80 8.48 -2.49
N ALA A 6 -7.83 7.79 -2.96
CA ALA A 6 -8.27 7.83 -4.35
C ALA A 6 -9.62 8.57 -4.45
N GLU A 7 -9.60 9.74 -5.07
CA GLU A 7 -10.74 10.65 -5.22
C GLU A 7 -10.52 11.51 -6.46
N ASP A 8 -11.43 11.46 -7.44
CA ASP A 8 -11.29 12.15 -8.71
C ASP A 8 -11.60 13.66 -8.63
N GLU A 9 -12.42 14.07 -7.65
CA GLU A 9 -12.70 15.48 -7.41
C GLU A 9 -11.50 16.16 -6.71
N GLN A 10 -10.68 16.87 -7.48
CA GLN A 10 -9.44 17.46 -7.00
C GLN A 10 -9.62 18.40 -5.79
N GLN A 11 -10.76 19.12 -5.70
CA GLN A 11 -11.02 20.02 -4.57
C GLN A 11 -11.26 19.22 -3.29
N LEU A 12 -12.07 18.16 -3.36
CA LEU A 12 -12.34 17.27 -2.24
C LEU A 12 -11.06 16.53 -1.83
N SER A 13 -10.32 15.97 -2.80
CA SER A 13 -9.05 15.29 -2.56
C SER A 13 -8.07 16.17 -1.77
N ARG A 14 -7.85 17.42 -2.18
CA ARG A 14 -6.97 18.39 -1.47
C ARG A 14 -7.43 18.70 -0.06
N VAL A 15 -8.74 18.87 0.16
CA VAL A 15 -9.30 19.13 1.50
C VAL A 15 -9.06 17.93 2.42
N LEU A 16 -9.31 16.72 1.93
CA LEU A 16 -9.09 15.47 2.68
C LEU A 16 -7.60 15.24 2.98
N GLU A 17 -6.74 15.38 1.97
CA GLU A 17 -5.29 15.29 2.12
C GLU A 17 -4.77 16.26 3.17
N THR A 18 -5.13 17.55 3.06
CA THR A 18 -4.71 18.59 4.01
C THR A 18 -5.13 18.25 5.45
N ALA A 19 -6.37 17.81 5.62
CA ALA A 19 -6.88 17.49 6.94
C ALA A 19 -6.22 16.26 7.55
N MET A 20 -5.99 15.23 6.76
CA MET A 20 -5.29 14.01 7.21
C MET A 20 -3.81 14.29 7.52
N THR A 21 -3.14 15.09 6.69
CA THR A 21 -1.76 15.50 6.94
C THR A 21 -1.63 16.33 8.22
N HIS A 22 -2.61 17.20 8.51
CA HIS A 22 -2.65 17.96 9.77
C HIS A 22 -2.82 17.06 11.01
N GLU A 23 -3.48 15.91 10.86
CA GLU A 23 -3.59 14.88 11.91
C GLU A 23 -2.33 13.98 12.00
N GLY A 24 -1.30 14.25 11.21
CA GLY A 24 -0.02 13.54 11.23
C GLY A 24 0.03 12.26 10.37
N TYR A 25 -0.91 12.08 9.45
CA TYR A 25 -0.87 11.00 8.48
C TYR A 25 -0.02 11.36 7.27
N GLN A 26 0.65 10.39 6.68
CA GLN A 26 1.25 10.51 5.34
C GLN A 26 0.20 10.09 4.32
N VAL A 27 -0.02 10.91 3.30
CA VAL A 27 -1.08 10.68 2.31
C VAL A 27 -0.50 10.72 0.91
N ASP A 28 -0.69 9.62 0.17
CA ASP A 28 -0.50 9.60 -1.28
C ASP A 28 -1.88 9.71 -1.94
N THR A 29 -2.00 10.49 -3.01
CA THR A 29 -3.26 10.73 -3.71
C THR A 29 -3.27 10.07 -5.07
N ALA A 30 -4.42 9.51 -5.46
CA ALA A 30 -4.74 9.03 -6.80
C ALA A 30 -6.02 9.72 -7.29
N PHE A 31 -6.12 9.96 -8.60
CA PHE A 31 -7.26 10.66 -9.20
C PHE A 31 -8.13 9.74 -10.08
N ASP A 32 -7.77 8.48 -10.18
CA ASP A 32 -8.57 7.43 -10.79
C ASP A 32 -8.25 6.06 -10.18
N GLY A 33 -9.08 5.06 -10.51
CA GLY A 33 -8.93 3.72 -9.95
C GLY A 33 -7.72 2.96 -10.47
N GLN A 34 -7.20 3.28 -11.65
CA GLN A 34 -5.98 2.64 -12.17
C GLN A 34 -4.75 3.17 -11.43
N GLU A 35 -4.66 4.48 -11.24
CA GLU A 35 -3.59 5.09 -10.44
C GLU A 35 -3.57 4.55 -9.00
N ALA A 36 -4.77 4.36 -8.40
CA ALA A 36 -4.89 3.74 -7.08
C ALA A 36 -4.33 2.31 -7.04
N VAL A 37 -4.61 1.50 -8.06
CA VAL A 37 -4.07 0.14 -8.19
C VAL A 37 -2.56 0.15 -8.34
N ASP A 38 -2.03 1.04 -9.17
CA ASP A 38 -0.59 1.12 -9.44
C ASP A 38 0.17 1.56 -8.18
N LEU A 39 -0.33 2.58 -7.47
CA LEU A 39 0.24 3.00 -6.19
C LEU A 39 0.18 1.90 -5.13
N ALA A 40 -0.91 1.12 -5.07
CA ALA A 40 -1.03 0.00 -4.13
C ALA A 40 -0.13 -1.19 -4.47
N LYS A 41 0.33 -1.33 -5.72
CA LYS A 41 1.34 -2.31 -6.14
C LYS A 41 2.75 -1.87 -5.81
N GLU A 42 2.98 -0.56 -5.77
CA GLU A 42 4.30 0.04 -5.57
C GLU A 42 4.61 0.32 -4.10
N ASN A 43 3.60 0.56 -3.28
CA ASN A 43 3.77 0.98 -1.89
C ASN A 43 2.90 0.17 -0.94
N ALA A 44 3.37 0.01 0.30
CA ALA A 44 2.57 -0.48 1.41
C ALA A 44 1.80 0.69 2.06
N TYR A 45 0.51 0.50 2.24
CA TYR A 45 -0.37 1.43 2.96
C TYR A 45 -0.96 0.77 4.19
N ASP A 46 -1.15 1.56 5.24
CA ASP A 46 -1.84 1.11 6.45
C ASP A 46 -3.37 1.13 6.28
N LEU A 47 -3.84 2.02 5.39
CA LEU A 47 -5.25 2.21 5.08
C LEU A 47 -5.40 2.80 3.68
N MET A 48 -6.48 2.44 3.00
CA MET A 48 -6.88 3.04 1.73
C MET A 48 -8.27 3.67 1.87
N ILE A 49 -8.47 4.81 1.23
CA ILE A 49 -9.75 5.48 1.08
C ILE A 49 -10.00 5.56 -0.43
N LEU A 50 -11.05 4.91 -0.90
CA LEU A 50 -11.34 4.80 -2.34
C LEU A 50 -12.75 5.33 -2.61
N ASP A 51 -12.87 6.33 -3.48
CA ASP A 51 -14.18 6.68 -4.04
C ASP A 51 -14.68 5.58 -4.97
N ILE A 52 -15.94 5.26 -4.89
CA ILE A 52 -16.58 4.29 -5.81
C ILE A 52 -16.61 4.84 -7.22
N MET A 53 -16.97 6.11 -7.39
CA MET A 53 -17.23 6.72 -8.70
C MET A 53 -15.99 7.46 -9.20
N MET A 54 -15.07 6.73 -9.80
CA MET A 54 -13.86 7.30 -10.40
C MET A 54 -13.77 6.98 -11.90
N PRO A 55 -13.10 7.83 -12.70
CA PRO A 55 -12.85 7.54 -14.11
C PRO A 55 -11.85 6.38 -14.28
N VAL A 56 -11.72 5.88 -15.51
CA VAL A 56 -10.84 4.79 -15.94
C VAL A 56 -11.23 3.45 -15.30
N LYS A 57 -11.26 3.39 -13.97
CA LYS A 57 -11.65 2.22 -13.18
C LYS A 57 -12.38 2.69 -11.92
N THR A 58 -13.51 2.07 -11.62
CA THR A 58 -14.25 2.35 -10.39
C THR A 58 -13.46 1.90 -9.14
N GLY A 59 -13.75 2.51 -7.98
CA GLY A 59 -13.11 2.10 -6.73
C GLY A 59 -13.37 0.65 -6.36
N ILE A 60 -14.53 0.10 -6.71
CA ILE A 60 -14.84 -1.32 -6.49
C ILE A 60 -13.98 -2.23 -7.37
N GLU A 61 -13.80 -1.88 -8.64
CA GLU A 61 -12.92 -2.62 -9.55
C GLU A 61 -11.45 -2.52 -9.11
N ALA A 62 -11.02 -1.33 -8.71
CA ALA A 62 -9.69 -1.11 -8.14
C ALA A 62 -9.47 -1.98 -6.89
N LEU A 63 -10.42 -1.98 -5.95
CA LEU A 63 -10.34 -2.80 -4.75
C LEU A 63 -10.23 -4.30 -5.08
N LYS A 64 -11.07 -4.80 -5.99
CA LYS A 64 -11.02 -6.21 -6.42
C LYS A 64 -9.64 -6.58 -6.98
N GLU A 65 -9.06 -5.73 -7.83
CA GLU A 65 -7.73 -5.97 -8.39
C GLU A 65 -6.64 -5.92 -7.30
N ILE A 66 -6.71 -4.97 -6.39
CA ILE A 66 -5.80 -4.87 -5.24
C ILE A 66 -5.90 -6.14 -4.38
N ARG A 67 -7.11 -6.63 -4.08
CA ARG A 67 -7.31 -7.86 -3.30
C ARG A 67 -6.79 -9.12 -3.99
N GLN A 68 -6.87 -9.19 -5.33
CA GLN A 68 -6.29 -10.30 -6.11
C GLN A 68 -4.78 -10.41 -5.98
N THR A 69 -4.08 -9.35 -5.60
CA THR A 69 -2.63 -9.40 -5.32
C THR A 69 -2.30 -9.95 -3.92
N GLY A 70 -3.31 -10.31 -3.12
CA GLY A 70 -3.13 -10.73 -1.73
C GLY A 70 -3.03 -9.57 -0.74
N ASN A 71 -3.23 -8.33 -1.20
CA ASN A 71 -3.21 -7.15 -0.34
C ASN A 71 -4.44 -7.14 0.59
N THR A 72 -4.21 -7.10 1.90
CA THR A 72 -5.23 -7.12 2.96
C THR A 72 -5.38 -5.79 3.69
N THR A 73 -4.78 -4.72 3.17
CA THR A 73 -4.87 -3.36 3.75
C THR A 73 -6.33 -2.96 3.97
N HIS A 74 -6.61 -2.34 5.11
CA HIS A 74 -7.96 -1.85 5.42
C HIS A 74 -8.43 -0.79 4.43
N VAL A 75 -9.70 -0.90 4.00
CA VAL A 75 -10.27 -0.01 2.99
C VAL A 75 -11.56 0.62 3.48
N ILE A 76 -11.64 1.94 3.38
CA ILE A 76 -12.88 2.73 3.49
C ILE A 76 -13.32 3.09 2.08
N MET A 77 -14.55 2.74 1.70
CA MET A 77 -15.15 3.19 0.45
C MET A 77 -15.92 4.49 0.67
N LEU A 78 -15.67 5.49 -0.17
CA LEU A 78 -16.52 6.68 -0.25
C LEU A 78 -17.61 6.43 -1.29
N THR A 79 -18.87 6.69 -0.93
CA THR A 79 -20.00 6.42 -1.82
C THR A 79 -21.01 7.56 -1.82
N ALA A 80 -21.46 7.96 -2.99
CA ALA A 80 -22.58 8.89 -3.15
C ALA A 80 -23.95 8.22 -2.95
N MET A 81 -23.99 6.88 -2.87
CA MET A 81 -25.23 6.12 -2.92
C MET A 81 -25.67 5.59 -1.56
N SER A 82 -26.93 5.80 -1.26
CA SER A 82 -27.64 5.27 -0.08
C SER A 82 -28.25 3.89 -0.32
N GLU A 83 -28.12 3.30 -1.51
CA GLU A 83 -28.76 2.04 -1.85
C GLU A 83 -28.04 0.85 -1.20
N VAL A 84 -28.84 -0.05 -0.65
CA VAL A 84 -28.38 -1.23 0.09
C VAL A 84 -27.56 -2.16 -0.81
N ASP A 85 -27.90 -2.22 -2.11
CA ASP A 85 -27.26 -3.11 -3.08
C ASP A 85 -25.81 -2.73 -3.37
N ASP A 86 -25.45 -1.43 -3.36
CA ASP A 86 -24.07 -0.99 -3.56
C ASP A 86 -23.19 -1.27 -2.34
N LYS A 87 -23.76 -1.17 -1.14
CA LYS A 87 -23.05 -1.53 0.10
C LYS A 87 -22.78 -3.03 0.17
N VAL A 88 -23.72 -3.86 -0.29
CA VAL A 88 -23.54 -5.31 -0.35
C VAL A 88 -22.46 -5.67 -1.38
N THR A 89 -22.52 -5.08 -2.58
CA THR A 89 -21.52 -5.33 -3.64
C THR A 89 -20.10 -4.94 -3.21
N GLY A 90 -19.98 -3.90 -2.45
CA GLY A 90 -18.68 -3.45 -2.00
C GLY A 90 -18.14 -4.23 -0.78
N LEU A 91 -19.01 -4.68 0.16
CA LEU A 91 -18.63 -5.61 1.23
C LEU A 91 -18.14 -6.94 0.63
N ASP A 92 -18.83 -7.45 -0.40
CA ASP A 92 -18.41 -8.63 -1.15
C ASP A 92 -17.07 -8.40 -1.91
N ALA A 93 -16.75 -7.14 -2.25
CA ALA A 93 -15.46 -6.77 -2.82
C ALA A 93 -14.30 -6.72 -1.79
N GLY A 94 -14.60 -6.84 -0.48
CA GLY A 94 -13.60 -6.87 0.59
C GLY A 94 -13.26 -5.51 1.19
N ALA A 95 -14.20 -4.54 1.17
CA ALA A 95 -14.09 -3.29 1.92
C ALA A 95 -14.38 -3.52 3.41
N ASP A 96 -13.74 -2.74 4.28
CA ASP A 96 -13.88 -2.85 5.73
C ASP A 96 -14.88 -1.84 6.30
N ASP A 97 -15.08 -0.70 5.63
CA ASP A 97 -16.02 0.34 6.04
C ASP A 97 -16.53 1.15 4.83
N TYR A 98 -17.66 1.84 5.04
CA TYR A 98 -18.32 2.71 4.06
C TYR A 98 -18.61 4.07 4.66
N LEU A 99 -18.35 5.12 3.91
CA LEU A 99 -18.68 6.50 4.25
C LEU A 99 -19.50 7.14 3.14
N THR A 100 -20.75 7.46 3.43
CA THR A 100 -21.69 8.01 2.45
C THR A 100 -21.49 9.51 2.26
N LYS A 101 -21.33 9.96 1.02
CA LYS A 101 -21.32 11.39 0.63
C LYS A 101 -22.77 11.95 0.66
N PRO A 102 -23.01 13.15 1.22
CA PRO A 102 -22.04 14.03 1.87
C PRO A 102 -21.71 13.57 3.29
N PHE A 103 -20.45 13.57 3.66
CA PHE A 103 -19.96 13.26 4.99
C PHE A 103 -19.28 14.47 5.65
N SER A 104 -19.17 14.45 6.97
CA SER A 104 -18.37 15.44 7.66
C SER A 104 -16.92 14.99 7.78
N LEU A 105 -15.98 15.95 7.65
CA LEU A 105 -14.56 15.67 7.87
C LEU A 105 -14.30 15.05 9.25
N LYS A 106 -15.06 15.49 10.27
CA LYS A 106 -14.98 14.93 11.63
C LYS A 106 -15.34 13.45 11.67
N GLU A 107 -16.30 13.02 10.85
CA GLU A 107 -16.69 11.60 10.76
C GLU A 107 -15.58 10.78 10.15
N LEU A 108 -15.02 11.20 8.99
CA LEU A 108 -13.90 10.52 8.36
C LEU A 108 -12.73 10.40 9.34
N LEU A 109 -12.29 11.48 9.96
CA LEU A 109 -11.19 11.47 10.93
C LEU A 109 -11.48 10.59 12.15
N ALA A 110 -12.74 10.52 12.60
CA ALA A 110 -13.13 9.62 13.70
C ALA A 110 -13.01 8.14 13.29
N ARG A 111 -13.40 7.79 12.05
CA ARG A 111 -13.23 6.44 11.50
C ARG A 111 -11.76 6.09 11.35
N LEU A 112 -10.94 6.99 10.81
CA LEU A 112 -9.49 6.82 10.72
C LEU A 112 -8.86 6.55 12.10
N ARG A 113 -9.21 7.36 13.12
CA ARG A 113 -8.74 7.12 14.50
C ARG A 113 -9.24 5.78 15.08
N SER A 114 -10.45 5.36 14.75
CA SER A 114 -10.96 4.06 15.20
C SER A 114 -10.22 2.89 14.55
N MET A 115 -9.92 3.00 13.26
CA MET A 115 -9.13 2.01 12.54
C MET A 115 -7.68 2.01 12.99
N SER A 116 -7.06 3.17 13.20
CA SER A 116 -5.67 3.25 13.70
C SER A 116 -5.51 2.61 15.09
N ARG A 117 -6.54 2.63 15.94
CA ARG A 117 -6.51 1.89 17.22
C ARG A 117 -6.59 0.39 17.04
N ARG A 118 -7.26 -0.12 16.01
CA ARG A 118 -7.25 -1.54 15.63
C ARG A 118 -5.91 -1.91 14.98
N VAL A 119 -5.34 -1.00 14.22
CA VAL A 119 -3.99 -1.08 13.64
C VAL A 119 -2.89 -0.97 14.73
N ALA A 120 -3.14 -0.41 15.90
CA ALA A 120 -2.20 -0.43 17.04
C ALA A 120 -1.98 -1.82 17.67
N THR A 121 -2.86 -2.80 17.36
CA THR A 121 -2.60 -4.23 17.53
C THR A 121 -2.07 -4.87 16.24
N PHE A 122 -2.04 -4.14 15.13
CA PHE A 122 -1.49 -4.49 13.84
C PHE A 122 -0.24 -3.62 13.65
N THR A 123 0.90 -4.21 13.39
CA THR A 123 2.14 -3.46 13.17
C THR A 123 1.96 -2.65 11.88
N PRO A 124 1.98 -1.29 11.93
CA PRO A 124 1.86 -0.47 10.74
C PRO A 124 2.93 -0.86 9.72
N ASN A 125 2.57 -0.84 8.43
CA ASN A 125 3.51 -1.20 7.35
C ASN A 125 4.10 -2.62 7.44
N LEU A 126 3.36 -3.61 7.95
CA LEU A 126 3.79 -4.99 7.98
C LEU A 126 3.31 -5.74 6.73
N LEU A 127 4.24 -6.05 5.83
CA LEU A 127 4.01 -6.98 4.73
C LEU A 127 4.32 -8.40 5.20
N GLN A 128 3.45 -9.37 4.92
CA GLN A 128 3.65 -10.76 5.31
C GLN A 128 3.43 -11.71 4.14
N ILE A 129 4.36 -12.63 3.95
CA ILE A 129 4.25 -13.78 3.03
C ILE A 129 4.69 -15.02 3.79
N GLY A 130 3.77 -15.98 3.95
CA GLY A 130 4.05 -17.16 4.78
C GLY A 130 4.35 -16.77 6.24
N GLN A 131 5.50 -17.21 6.74
CA GLN A 131 5.98 -16.87 8.08
C GLN A 131 6.95 -15.68 8.08
N THR A 132 7.31 -15.17 6.90
CA THR A 132 8.24 -14.04 6.76
C THR A 132 7.47 -12.75 6.63
N SER A 133 7.86 -11.74 7.41
CA SER A 133 7.27 -10.40 7.39
C SER A 133 8.33 -9.30 7.29
N LEU A 134 7.97 -8.21 6.63
CA LEU A 134 8.75 -6.99 6.52
C LEU A 134 8.02 -5.85 7.24
N ASN A 135 8.62 -5.30 8.29
CA ASN A 135 8.20 -4.04 8.86
C ASN A 135 8.85 -2.91 8.06
N VAL A 136 8.08 -2.28 7.16
CA VAL A 136 8.59 -1.24 6.26
C VAL A 136 9.02 0.01 7.04
N GLY A 137 8.29 0.38 8.10
CA GLY A 137 8.60 1.55 8.92
C GLY A 137 9.91 1.42 9.71
N GLU A 138 10.19 0.24 10.23
CA GLU A 138 11.40 -0.05 10.99
C GLU A 138 12.54 -0.62 10.12
N HIS A 139 12.29 -0.85 8.83
CA HIS A 139 13.21 -1.53 7.92
C HIS A 139 13.67 -2.90 8.45
N GLU A 140 12.79 -3.65 9.08
CA GLU A 140 13.11 -4.92 9.72
C GLU A 140 12.42 -6.10 9.01
N LEU A 141 13.23 -7.07 8.59
CA LEU A 141 12.78 -8.33 8.00
C LEU A 141 12.79 -9.41 9.08
N ILE A 142 11.67 -10.08 9.27
CA ILE A 142 11.40 -10.98 10.40
C ILE A 142 10.92 -12.34 9.88
N SER A 143 11.47 -13.42 10.42
CA SER A 143 11.00 -14.79 10.26
C SER A 143 11.31 -15.57 11.55
N SER A 144 12.14 -16.63 11.50
CA SER A 144 12.65 -17.28 12.73
C SER A 144 13.54 -16.37 13.57
N ASN A 145 14.19 -15.43 12.92
CA ASN A 145 14.98 -14.33 13.52
C ASN A 145 14.62 -13.04 12.80
N SER A 146 15.20 -11.92 13.24
CA SER A 146 15.05 -10.65 12.55
C SER A 146 16.38 -10.06 12.09
N ILE A 147 16.33 -9.24 11.04
CA ILE A 147 17.49 -8.53 10.51
C ILE A 147 17.07 -7.17 9.96
N ARG A 148 17.86 -6.14 10.25
CA ARG A 148 17.62 -4.79 9.72
C ARG A 148 18.11 -4.66 8.27
N LEU A 149 17.31 -4.00 7.46
CA LEU A 149 17.62 -3.68 6.06
C LEU A 149 18.10 -2.23 5.95
N ALA A 150 19.00 -1.96 5.01
CA ALA A 150 19.28 -0.59 4.59
C ALA A 150 18.10 -0.01 3.78
N GLY A 151 17.99 1.31 3.66
CA GLY A 151 16.83 1.95 3.02
C GLY A 151 16.51 1.41 1.61
N LYS A 152 17.51 1.29 0.74
CA LYS A 152 17.32 0.73 -0.62
C LYS A 152 16.99 -0.78 -0.61
N GLU A 153 17.56 -1.55 0.34
CA GLU A 153 17.22 -2.97 0.54
C GLU A 153 15.76 -3.12 0.99
N SER A 154 15.32 -2.28 1.94
CA SER A 154 13.94 -2.29 2.43
C SER A 154 12.97 -1.93 1.33
N LYS A 155 13.24 -0.87 0.55
CA LYS A 155 12.42 -0.46 -0.58
C LYS A 155 12.34 -1.55 -1.66
N MET A 156 13.44 -2.21 -1.96
CA MET A 156 13.46 -3.34 -2.90
C MET A 156 12.66 -4.53 -2.35
N MET A 157 12.83 -4.88 -1.09
CA MET A 157 12.12 -6.01 -0.47
C MET A 157 10.61 -5.74 -0.41
N GLU A 158 10.20 -4.51 -0.07
CA GLU A 158 8.81 -4.05 -0.12
C GLU A 158 8.21 -4.28 -1.51
N PHE A 159 8.87 -3.78 -2.56
CA PHE A 159 8.41 -3.90 -3.94
C PHE A 159 8.29 -5.36 -4.40
N LEU A 160 9.27 -6.20 -4.05
CA LEU A 160 9.24 -7.63 -4.35
C LEU A 160 8.09 -8.35 -3.62
N MET A 161 7.85 -8.04 -2.35
CA MET A 161 6.77 -8.64 -1.57
C MET A 161 5.38 -8.21 -2.08
N LEU A 162 5.19 -6.93 -2.42
CA LEU A 162 3.94 -6.43 -3.00
C LEU A 162 3.61 -7.03 -4.37
N ASN A 163 4.64 -7.49 -5.09
CA ASN A 163 4.50 -8.13 -6.39
C ASN A 163 4.87 -9.62 -6.36
N ALA A 164 4.69 -10.29 -5.22
CA ALA A 164 4.99 -11.70 -5.08
C ALA A 164 4.27 -12.54 -6.14
N GLN A 165 4.95 -13.57 -6.65
CA GLN A 165 4.48 -14.45 -7.72
C GLN A 165 4.38 -13.80 -9.12
N LYS A 166 4.85 -12.56 -9.29
CA LYS A 166 5.00 -11.94 -10.61
C LYS A 166 6.45 -11.97 -11.05
N SER A 167 6.68 -12.14 -12.35
CA SER A 167 8.00 -11.90 -12.94
C SER A 167 8.19 -10.39 -13.11
N LEU A 168 9.18 -9.85 -12.44
CA LEU A 168 9.57 -8.43 -12.55
C LEU A 168 10.85 -8.33 -13.38
N SER A 169 10.91 -7.40 -14.31
CA SER A 169 12.14 -7.10 -15.02
C SER A 169 13.12 -6.33 -14.12
N THR A 170 14.41 -6.48 -14.40
CA THR A 170 15.47 -5.71 -13.74
C THR A 170 15.22 -4.20 -13.84
N GLN A 171 14.69 -3.76 -14.99
CA GLN A 171 14.39 -2.35 -15.23
C GLN A 171 13.24 -1.82 -14.36
N GLU A 172 12.17 -2.61 -14.14
CA GLU A 172 11.07 -2.25 -13.26
C GLU A 172 11.56 -2.09 -11.82
N ILE A 173 12.35 -3.06 -11.33
CA ILE A 173 12.94 -3.00 -9.99
C ILE A 173 13.86 -1.78 -9.86
N PHE A 174 14.72 -1.54 -10.86
CA PHE A 174 15.64 -0.41 -10.84
C PHE A 174 14.91 0.93 -10.76
N ARG A 175 13.92 1.15 -11.63
CA ARG A 175 13.14 2.40 -11.64
C ARG A 175 12.39 2.64 -10.33
N HIS A 176 11.93 1.58 -9.67
CA HIS A 176 11.22 1.70 -8.40
C HIS A 176 12.17 2.05 -7.25
N VAL A 177 13.31 1.40 -7.15
CA VAL A 177 14.23 1.52 -6.01
C VAL A 177 15.12 2.76 -6.11
N TRP A 178 15.57 3.12 -7.32
CA TRP A 178 16.43 4.27 -7.58
C TRP A 178 15.68 5.31 -8.41
N SER A 179 15.44 6.49 -7.83
CA SER A 179 14.86 7.63 -8.55
C SER A 179 15.92 8.27 -9.47
N LYS A 180 15.48 8.80 -10.61
CA LYS A 180 16.36 9.40 -11.63
C LYS A 180 17.24 10.58 -11.15
N ASP A 181 16.88 11.19 -10.02
CA ASP A 181 17.50 12.42 -9.53
C ASP A 181 18.62 12.19 -8.50
N GLU A 182 18.79 10.96 -8.01
CA GLU A 182 19.73 10.69 -6.91
C GLU A 182 21.04 10.02 -7.33
N ASP A 183 21.10 9.34 -8.50
CA ASP A 183 22.22 8.47 -8.84
C ASP A 183 22.43 8.39 -10.37
N GLU A 184 22.99 9.44 -11.01
CA GLU A 184 23.26 9.50 -12.47
C GLU A 184 24.24 8.42 -12.97
N ASP A 185 25.06 7.83 -12.09
CA ASP A 185 26.10 6.85 -12.42
C ASP A 185 25.70 5.38 -12.19
N LEU A 186 24.47 5.10 -11.68
CA LEU A 186 24.03 3.75 -11.42
C LEU A 186 23.34 3.12 -12.63
N ASP A 187 23.66 1.87 -12.89
CA ASP A 187 23.01 1.05 -13.92
C ASP A 187 22.16 -0.09 -13.33
N GLU A 188 21.41 -0.77 -14.17
CA GLU A 188 20.53 -1.87 -13.78
C GLU A 188 21.30 -3.06 -13.13
N GLY A 189 22.62 -3.12 -13.26
CA GLY A 189 23.46 -4.14 -12.64
C GLY A 189 23.43 -4.11 -11.12
N PHE A 190 23.17 -2.92 -10.54
CA PHE A 190 23.04 -2.76 -9.08
C PHE A 190 21.88 -3.57 -8.51
N VAL A 191 20.82 -3.81 -9.27
CA VAL A 191 19.68 -4.66 -8.84
C VAL A 191 20.18 -6.04 -8.41
N TRP A 192 21.08 -6.66 -9.17
CA TRP A 192 21.60 -7.99 -8.87
C TRP A 192 22.47 -8.04 -7.60
N ILE A 193 23.19 -6.95 -7.31
CA ILE A 193 23.96 -6.81 -6.07
C ILE A 193 23.00 -6.81 -4.87
N TYR A 194 21.96 -6.00 -4.93
CA TYR A 194 20.96 -5.90 -3.85
C TYR A 194 20.12 -7.17 -3.71
N ILE A 195 19.76 -7.82 -4.80
CA ILE A 195 19.12 -9.16 -4.77
C ILE A 195 20.03 -10.16 -4.04
N SER A 196 21.34 -10.13 -4.31
CA SER A 196 22.31 -11.00 -3.60
C SER A 196 22.31 -10.73 -2.10
N TYR A 197 22.32 -9.46 -1.68
CA TYR A 197 22.25 -9.09 -0.26
C TYR A 197 20.94 -9.54 0.39
N LEU A 198 19.81 -9.33 -0.26
CA LEU A 198 18.51 -9.77 0.22
C LEU A 198 18.42 -11.29 0.34
N ARG A 199 18.94 -12.05 -0.65
CA ARG A 199 19.01 -13.52 -0.58
C ARG A 199 19.84 -14.00 0.63
N GLN A 200 20.98 -13.37 0.91
CA GLN A 200 21.79 -13.69 2.08
C GLN A 200 21.05 -13.39 3.39
N LYS A 201 20.36 -12.26 3.47
CA LYS A 201 19.57 -11.86 4.65
C LYS A 201 18.38 -12.79 4.89
N LEU A 202 17.64 -13.15 3.84
CA LEU A 202 16.55 -14.13 3.92
C LEU A 202 17.05 -15.49 4.43
N LYS A 203 18.19 -15.94 3.94
CA LYS A 203 18.83 -17.18 4.44
C LYS A 203 19.25 -17.06 5.92
N ALA A 204 19.78 -15.91 6.33
CA ALA A 204 20.24 -15.69 7.71
C ALA A 204 19.11 -15.73 8.74
N ILE A 205 17.90 -15.32 8.37
CA ILE A 205 16.72 -15.38 9.23
C ILE A 205 15.87 -16.66 9.03
N HIS A 206 16.33 -17.60 8.23
CA HIS A 206 15.63 -18.83 7.90
C HIS A 206 14.23 -18.56 7.31
N ALA A 207 14.15 -17.59 6.40
CA ALA A 207 12.90 -17.23 5.74
C ALA A 207 12.34 -18.41 4.93
N ASP A 208 11.01 -18.53 4.92
CA ASP A 208 10.26 -19.51 4.14
C ASP A 208 9.93 -19.04 2.72
N LEU A 209 10.49 -17.89 2.30
CA LEU A 209 10.37 -17.34 0.97
C LEU A 209 11.74 -17.16 0.31
N ALA A 210 11.76 -17.12 -1.02
CA ALA A 210 12.97 -16.94 -1.81
C ALA A 210 12.74 -15.94 -2.96
N ILE A 211 13.78 -15.19 -3.30
CA ILE A 211 13.84 -14.39 -4.54
C ILE A 211 14.46 -15.30 -5.62
N LEU A 212 13.71 -15.61 -6.67
CA LEU A 212 14.12 -16.48 -7.78
C LEU A 212 14.93 -15.73 -8.82
#